data_4969541e9a2523c3a258a8be568af100
#
_entry.id   4969541e9a2523c3a258a8be568af100
#
_cell.length_a   1.000
_cell.length_b   1.000
_cell.length_c   1.000
_cell.angle_alpha   90.00
_cell.angle_beta   90.00
_cell.angle_gamma   90.00
#
_symmetry.space_group_name_H-M   'P 1'
#
loop_
_entity.id
_entity.type
_entity.pdbx_description
1 polymer ?
#
loop_
_entity_poly.entity_id
_entity_poly.type
_entity_poly.pdbx_seq_one_letter_code
_entity_poly.pdbx_strand_id
1 'polypeptide(L)'
;MKKIALVSAIALASITAAHAAPTVYGKVLLTGEYTDVDDKTATNKDTSTTQLVSNSSRIGFKGEDDLTDTTKLVYQLEYGIDVDAASNQDSKGKDKNQFYSRNTYIGLAHNTMGTLLAGRHDTPFKLAKGGVDVFNDYDNVGLGNLMVGETRANNVIAYRSPTLVGVPVTFMAAAVLSEEDKDADVANTDIDEGANGYSASLAYDQNGVYLAAGYDNNIRSSKTDSAWRLAGSVDMGKINMVPGFTLGALYQETDVADKSEDEKSWLVSGKYKIGATPWAVKAQYIDTSNRSGVKDNDATEVALGAEYTINKATKGHLYAAQIDTDNVSDKTIVGGGLEYKF
;
A
#
# COMPACT_ATOMS: atom_id res chain seq x y z
N MET A 1 -22.63 39.49 25.24
CA MET A 1 -21.22 39.66 25.69
C MET A 1 -20.64 38.45 26.43
N LYS A 2 -21.43 37.57 27.10
CA LYS A 2 -20.91 36.38 27.81
C LYS A 2 -20.46 35.22 26.91
N LYS A 3 -20.93 35.14 25.67
CA LYS A 3 -20.57 34.06 24.72
C LYS A 3 -19.21 34.28 24.01
N ILE A 4 -18.78 35.51 23.87
CA ILE A 4 -17.49 35.86 23.24
C ILE A 4 -16.33 35.58 24.21
N ALA A 5 -16.55 35.78 25.53
CA ALA A 5 -15.54 35.50 26.55
C ALA A 5 -15.21 34.01 26.69
N LEU A 6 -16.18 33.10 26.41
CA LEU A 6 -15.97 31.66 26.48
C LEU A 6 -15.10 31.14 25.30
N VAL A 7 -15.32 31.67 24.10
CA VAL A 7 -14.53 31.32 22.91
C VAL A 7 -13.08 31.81 23.04
N SER A 8 -12.89 32.99 23.62
CA SER A 8 -11.56 33.55 23.89
C SER A 8 -10.79 32.78 24.99
N ALA A 9 -11.50 32.24 25.99
CA ALA A 9 -10.87 31.43 27.05
C ALA A 9 -10.45 30.04 26.54
N ILE A 10 -11.19 29.44 25.60
CA ILE A 10 -10.81 28.16 24.96
C ILE A 10 -9.60 28.38 24.04
N ALA A 11 -9.52 29.48 23.30
CA ALA A 11 -8.38 29.82 22.46
C ALA A 11 -7.10 30.13 23.27
N LEU A 12 -7.24 30.69 24.50
CA LEU A 12 -6.10 30.96 25.37
C LEU A 12 -5.64 29.73 26.18
N ALA A 13 -6.52 28.77 26.45
CA ALA A 13 -6.13 27.54 27.14
C ALA A 13 -5.35 26.57 26.24
N SER A 14 -5.39 26.74 24.91
CA SER A 14 -4.63 25.95 23.94
C SER A 14 -3.18 26.38 23.73
N ILE A 15 -2.70 27.44 24.41
CA ILE A 15 -1.35 28.04 24.20
C ILE A 15 -0.30 27.52 25.22
N THR A 16 -0.67 26.69 26.20
CA THR A 16 0.23 26.32 27.30
C THR A 16 0.87 24.93 27.22
N ALA A 17 0.57 24.12 26.21
CA ALA A 17 1.32 22.93 25.90
C ALA A 17 2.02 23.19 24.55
N ALA A 18 3.34 23.34 24.56
CA ALA A 18 4.15 23.39 23.34
C ALA A 18 4.22 22.00 22.71
N HIS A 19 3.07 21.42 22.39
CA HIS A 19 3.00 20.21 21.54
C HIS A 19 3.38 20.62 20.12
N ALA A 20 4.25 19.85 19.48
CA ALA A 20 4.54 20.08 18.08
C ALA A 20 3.23 19.97 17.27
N ALA A 21 2.92 21.00 16.49
CA ALA A 21 1.73 20.99 15.65
C ALA A 21 1.77 19.76 14.72
N PRO A 22 0.66 19.03 14.55
CA PRO A 22 0.63 17.89 13.66
C PRO A 22 1.00 18.31 12.23
N THR A 23 1.83 17.52 11.57
CA THR A 23 2.11 17.68 10.14
C THR A 23 0.90 17.19 9.36
N VAL A 24 0.28 18.07 8.58
CA VAL A 24 -0.71 17.73 7.58
C VAL A 24 0.03 17.34 6.30
N TYR A 25 -0.34 16.24 5.69
CA TYR A 25 0.23 15.77 4.43
C TYR A 25 -0.84 15.11 3.58
N GLY A 26 -0.58 15.00 2.30
CA GLY A 26 -1.50 14.30 1.42
C GLY A 26 -0.99 14.13 0.01
N LYS A 27 -1.81 13.44 -0.77
CA LYS A 27 -1.61 13.20 -2.19
C LYS A 27 -2.95 13.15 -2.88
N VAL A 28 -3.07 13.81 -4.01
CA VAL A 28 -4.13 13.60 -4.99
C VAL A 28 -3.48 13.04 -6.25
N LEU A 29 -3.88 11.86 -6.67
CA LEU A 29 -3.51 11.26 -7.95
C LEU A 29 -4.80 10.89 -8.69
N LEU A 30 -5.14 11.67 -9.70
CA LEU A 30 -6.32 11.48 -10.53
C LEU A 30 -5.90 11.20 -11.98
N THR A 31 -6.40 10.10 -12.53
CA THR A 31 -6.16 9.70 -13.93
C THR A 31 -7.46 9.56 -14.69
N GLY A 32 -7.43 9.88 -15.98
CA GLY A 32 -8.40 9.37 -16.94
C GLY A 32 -7.92 8.04 -17.46
N GLU A 33 -8.75 7.01 -17.39
CA GLU A 33 -8.43 5.65 -17.86
C GLU A 33 -9.44 5.19 -18.91
N TYR A 34 -8.92 4.61 -19.97
CA TYR A 34 -9.65 3.74 -20.87
C TYR A 34 -9.29 2.30 -20.53
N THR A 35 -10.31 1.50 -20.29
CA THR A 35 -10.17 0.06 -20.01
C THR A 35 -11.02 -0.70 -21.00
N ASP A 36 -10.41 -1.68 -21.65
CA ASP A 36 -11.04 -2.63 -22.55
C ASP A 36 -10.89 -4.03 -21.99
N VAL A 37 -11.98 -4.78 -21.92
CA VAL A 37 -12.03 -6.12 -21.32
C VAL A 37 -12.68 -7.08 -22.28
N ASP A 38 -11.91 -8.07 -22.73
CA ASP A 38 -12.39 -9.21 -23.50
C ASP A 38 -12.72 -10.34 -22.51
N ASP A 39 -14.01 -10.64 -22.35
CA ASP A 39 -14.52 -11.65 -21.42
C ASP A 39 -14.39 -13.06 -22.02
N LYS A 40 -13.53 -13.90 -21.44
CA LYS A 40 -13.31 -15.29 -21.84
C LYS A 40 -14.28 -16.27 -21.17
N THR A 41 -15.18 -15.79 -20.32
CA THR A 41 -16.16 -16.64 -19.63
C THR A 41 -17.30 -17.04 -20.57
N ALA A 42 -18.18 -17.95 -20.11
CA ALA A 42 -19.34 -18.38 -20.87
C ALA A 42 -20.34 -17.23 -21.18
N THR A 43 -20.24 -16.10 -20.50
CA THR A 43 -21.06 -14.90 -20.76
C THR A 43 -20.59 -14.14 -21.98
N ASN A 44 -19.29 -14.24 -22.33
CA ASN A 44 -18.62 -13.62 -23.47
C ASN A 44 -19.11 -12.18 -23.72
N LYS A 45 -19.07 -11.37 -22.65
CA LYS A 45 -19.57 -10.00 -22.67
C LYS A 45 -18.41 -9.02 -22.58
N ASP A 46 -17.84 -8.68 -23.74
CA ASP A 46 -16.80 -7.67 -23.84
C ASP A 46 -17.32 -6.29 -23.40
N THR A 47 -16.48 -5.55 -22.73
CA THR A 47 -16.83 -4.21 -22.24
C THR A 47 -15.67 -3.25 -22.39
N SER A 48 -15.99 -2.01 -22.74
CA SER A 48 -15.02 -0.93 -22.71
C SER A 48 -15.56 0.24 -21.91
N THR A 49 -14.70 0.87 -21.11
CA THR A 49 -15.08 2.00 -20.26
C THR A 49 -14.04 3.11 -20.32
N THR A 50 -14.51 4.35 -20.20
CA THR A 50 -13.64 5.50 -19.96
C THR A 50 -14.10 6.18 -18.69
N GLN A 51 -13.20 6.32 -17.74
CA GLN A 51 -13.54 6.84 -16.41
C GLN A 51 -12.41 7.69 -15.82
N LEU A 52 -12.74 8.51 -14.82
CA LEU A 52 -11.75 9.06 -13.91
C LEU A 52 -11.50 8.05 -12.79
N VAL A 53 -10.24 7.93 -12.36
CA VAL A 53 -9.83 7.02 -11.28
C VAL A 53 -9.01 7.78 -10.25
N SER A 54 -9.45 7.73 -9.01
CA SER A 54 -8.72 8.27 -7.85
C SER A 54 -7.73 7.24 -7.34
N ASN A 55 -6.48 7.37 -7.74
CA ASN A 55 -5.41 6.40 -7.47
C ASN A 55 -4.72 6.66 -6.13
N SER A 56 -5.03 5.87 -5.11
CA SER A 56 -4.39 5.97 -3.79
C SER A 56 -4.31 7.40 -3.23
N SER A 57 -5.28 8.26 -3.57
CA SER A 57 -5.39 9.63 -3.06
C SER A 57 -5.67 9.60 -1.55
N ARG A 58 -5.08 10.54 -0.80
CA ARG A 58 -5.15 10.51 0.68
C ARG A 58 -4.85 11.84 1.32
N ILE A 59 -5.36 12.01 2.53
CA ILE A 59 -4.96 13.05 3.48
C ILE A 59 -4.56 12.39 4.79
N GLY A 60 -3.60 12.96 5.49
CA GLY A 60 -3.15 12.44 6.77
C GLY A 60 -2.65 13.52 7.70
N PHE A 61 -2.68 13.18 8.98
CA PHE A 61 -2.12 13.94 10.10
C PHE A 61 -1.14 13.02 10.82
N LYS A 62 0.05 13.49 11.07
CA LYS A 62 1.06 12.77 11.86
C LYS A 62 1.81 13.71 12.77
N GLY A 63 2.27 13.19 13.88
CA GLY A 63 3.05 13.95 14.82
C GLY A 63 3.77 13.09 15.81
N GLU A 64 4.63 13.73 16.58
CA GLU A 64 5.34 13.13 17.68
C GLU A 64 5.43 14.13 18.85
N ASP A 65 5.39 13.60 20.06
CA ASP A 65 5.57 14.37 21.30
C ASP A 65 6.58 13.67 22.19
N ASP A 66 7.51 14.43 22.76
CA ASP A 66 8.50 13.90 23.69
C ASP A 66 7.84 13.58 25.04
N LEU A 67 7.85 12.29 25.43
CA LEU A 67 7.38 11.84 26.74
C LEU A 67 8.52 11.87 27.77
N THR A 68 9.72 11.52 27.32
CA THR A 68 10.98 11.57 28.09
C THR A 68 12.13 11.89 27.14
N ASP A 69 13.35 12.05 27.65
CA ASP A 69 14.56 12.26 26.84
C ASP A 69 14.85 11.12 25.84
N THR A 70 14.24 9.94 26.03
CA THR A 70 14.50 8.75 25.21
C THR A 70 13.27 8.17 24.53
N THR A 71 12.08 8.65 24.87
CA THR A 71 10.81 8.06 24.39
C THR A 71 9.88 9.15 23.89
N LYS A 72 9.35 8.94 22.70
CA LYS A 72 8.33 9.78 22.06
C LYS A 72 7.02 9.03 21.92
N LEU A 73 5.91 9.74 22.11
CA LEU A 73 4.62 9.35 21.54
C LEU A 73 4.65 9.64 20.04
N VAL A 74 4.23 8.71 19.23
CA VAL A 74 4.07 8.89 17.77
C VAL A 74 2.65 8.54 17.36
N TYR A 75 2.10 9.25 16.39
CA TYR A 75 0.77 8.93 15.86
C TYR A 75 0.67 9.27 14.38
N GLN A 76 -0.22 8.58 13.71
CA GLN A 76 -0.63 8.85 12.34
C GLN A 76 -2.12 8.57 12.19
N LEU A 77 -2.83 9.48 11.54
CA LEU A 77 -4.22 9.35 11.13
C LEU A 77 -4.26 9.60 9.63
N GLU A 78 -4.36 8.53 8.82
CA GLU A 78 -4.38 8.62 7.36
C GLU A 78 -5.72 8.10 6.82
N TYR A 79 -6.31 8.87 5.92
CA TYR A 79 -7.55 8.53 5.24
C TYR A 79 -7.34 8.57 3.72
N GLY A 80 -7.78 7.52 3.03
CA GLY A 80 -7.96 7.53 1.60
C GLY A 80 -9.15 8.39 1.22
N ILE A 81 -9.06 9.02 0.04
CA ILE A 81 -10.11 9.89 -0.49
C ILE A 81 -10.39 9.46 -1.93
N ASP A 82 -11.66 9.17 -2.23
CA ASP A 82 -12.10 8.96 -3.59
C ASP A 82 -12.48 10.32 -4.20
N VAL A 83 -11.54 10.88 -4.98
CA VAL A 83 -11.66 12.24 -5.56
C VAL A 83 -12.59 12.26 -6.77
N ASP A 84 -12.77 11.14 -7.44
CA ASP A 84 -13.65 10.93 -8.60
C ASP A 84 -15.09 10.57 -8.22
N ALA A 85 -15.34 10.28 -6.95
CA ALA A 85 -16.63 9.79 -6.48
C ALA A 85 -17.68 10.91 -6.36
N ALA A 86 -18.56 11.02 -7.34
CA ALA A 86 -19.66 11.97 -7.30
C ALA A 86 -20.90 11.47 -6.54
N SER A 87 -21.09 10.17 -6.38
CA SER A 87 -22.13 9.52 -5.55
C SER A 87 -21.92 8.01 -5.66
N ASN A 88 -21.07 7.44 -4.84
CA ASN A 88 -20.89 6.00 -4.83
C ASN A 88 -21.97 5.37 -3.97
N GLN A 89 -23.07 4.99 -4.60
CA GLN A 89 -23.95 4.00 -4.02
C GLN A 89 -23.40 2.61 -4.36
N ASP A 90 -23.36 1.73 -3.38
CA ASP A 90 -23.12 0.32 -3.62
C ASP A 90 -24.29 -0.29 -4.44
N SER A 91 -24.16 -1.52 -4.88
CA SER A 91 -25.22 -2.24 -5.61
C SER A 91 -26.56 -2.33 -4.86
N LYS A 92 -26.59 -1.92 -3.58
CA LYS A 92 -27.77 -1.85 -2.72
C LYS A 92 -28.28 -0.42 -2.49
N GLY A 93 -27.69 0.58 -3.19
CA GLY A 93 -28.08 1.97 -3.06
C GLY A 93 -27.59 2.68 -1.78
N LYS A 94 -26.62 2.08 -1.06
CA LYS A 94 -26.02 2.70 0.12
C LYS A 94 -24.83 3.56 -0.31
N ASP A 95 -24.77 4.79 0.20
CA ASP A 95 -23.65 5.71 -0.07
C ASP A 95 -22.33 5.09 0.40
N LYS A 96 -21.36 4.97 -0.51
CA LYS A 96 -19.99 4.64 -0.14
C LYS A 96 -19.35 5.86 0.51
N ASN A 97 -18.59 5.61 1.57
CA ASN A 97 -17.83 6.67 2.22
C ASN A 97 -16.72 7.18 1.27
N GLN A 98 -16.69 8.48 1.02
CA GLN A 98 -15.60 9.12 0.27
C GLN A 98 -14.26 9.04 1.01
N PHE A 99 -14.30 8.82 2.33
CA PHE A 99 -13.14 8.65 3.19
C PHE A 99 -13.12 7.24 3.75
N TYR A 100 -11.98 6.58 3.66
CA TYR A 100 -11.74 5.27 4.25
C TYR A 100 -10.43 5.25 5.04
N SER A 101 -10.39 4.51 6.15
CA SER A 101 -9.22 4.44 7.02
C SER A 101 -8.05 3.74 6.32
N ARG A 102 -6.88 4.37 6.37
CA ARG A 102 -5.60 3.80 5.94
C ARG A 102 -4.72 3.53 7.16
N ASN A 103 -3.42 3.85 7.16
CA ASN A 103 -2.57 3.69 8.32
C ASN A 103 -2.98 4.68 9.42
N THR A 104 -3.64 4.18 10.47
CA THR A 104 -4.17 4.97 11.57
C THR A 104 -3.81 4.28 12.87
N TYR A 105 -2.83 4.84 13.60
CA TYR A 105 -2.21 4.23 14.76
C TYR A 105 -1.66 5.26 15.74
N ILE A 106 -1.42 4.80 16.96
CA ILE A 106 -0.63 5.46 17.99
C ILE A 106 0.52 4.54 18.43
N GLY A 107 1.61 5.09 18.93
CA GLY A 107 2.74 4.26 19.35
C GLY A 107 3.74 4.98 20.24
N LEU A 108 4.71 4.20 20.70
CA LEU A 108 5.85 4.65 21.50
C LEU A 108 7.14 4.36 20.74
N ALA A 109 7.90 5.38 20.43
CA ALA A 109 9.20 5.28 19.79
C ALA A 109 10.31 5.55 20.81
N HIS A 110 11.14 4.55 21.07
CA HIS A 110 12.31 4.68 21.94
C HIS A 110 13.58 4.72 21.08
N ASN A 111 14.53 5.59 21.43
CA ASN A 111 15.72 5.85 20.63
C ASN A 111 16.66 4.65 20.42
N THR A 112 16.63 3.65 21.31
CA THR A 112 17.47 2.44 21.24
C THR A 112 16.67 1.13 21.20
N MET A 113 15.41 1.11 21.69
CA MET A 113 14.60 -0.11 21.77
C MET A 113 13.63 -0.26 20.59
N GLY A 114 13.52 0.72 19.70
CA GLY A 114 12.61 0.66 18.57
C GLY A 114 11.24 1.26 18.86
N THR A 115 10.26 0.90 18.03
CA THR A 115 8.92 1.49 18.06
C THR A 115 7.86 0.43 18.21
N LEU A 116 6.95 0.63 19.16
CA LEU A 116 5.73 -0.15 19.33
C LEU A 116 4.55 0.67 18.81
N LEU A 117 3.72 0.09 17.95
CA LEU A 117 2.55 0.71 17.32
C LEU A 117 1.30 -0.09 17.64
N ALA A 118 0.16 0.58 17.79
CA ALA A 118 -1.15 -0.05 17.93
C ALA A 118 -2.19 0.68 17.10
N GLY A 119 -3.02 -0.06 16.33
CA GLY A 119 -4.08 0.49 15.49
C GLY A 119 -4.23 -0.24 14.16
N ARG A 120 -4.62 0.47 13.10
CA ARG A 120 -4.69 -0.05 11.73
C ARG A 120 -3.37 0.24 11.01
N HIS A 121 -2.73 -0.80 10.48
CA HIS A 121 -1.40 -0.68 9.88
C HIS A 121 -1.19 -1.68 8.73
N ASP A 122 -0.37 -1.29 7.74
CA ASP A 122 0.13 -2.23 6.72
C ASP A 122 0.91 -3.35 7.40
N THR A 123 0.70 -4.61 6.97
CA THR A 123 1.45 -5.74 7.54
C THR A 123 2.94 -5.63 7.23
N PRO A 124 3.83 -6.11 8.12
CA PRO A 124 5.25 -6.25 7.82
C PRO A 124 5.54 -6.96 6.49
N PHE A 125 4.77 -7.99 6.15
CA PHE A 125 4.84 -8.69 4.87
C PHE A 125 4.60 -7.76 3.68
N LYS A 126 3.53 -6.97 3.71
CA LYS A 126 3.26 -5.96 2.67
C LYS A 126 4.39 -4.97 2.55
N LEU A 127 4.94 -4.50 3.67
CA LEU A 127 6.04 -3.54 3.68
C LEU A 127 7.35 -4.12 3.11
N ALA A 128 7.54 -5.45 3.18
CA ALA A 128 8.73 -6.11 2.65
C ALA A 128 8.90 -5.97 1.13
N LYS A 129 7.85 -5.63 0.36
CA LYS A 129 8.03 -5.35 -1.08
C LYS A 129 8.90 -4.12 -1.36
N GLY A 130 9.03 -3.18 -0.42
CA GLY A 130 9.77 -1.94 -0.61
C GLY A 130 9.26 -1.15 -1.83
N GLY A 131 10.19 -0.69 -2.66
CA GLY A 131 9.89 0.05 -3.90
C GLY A 131 9.90 -0.80 -5.17
N VAL A 132 9.78 -2.13 -5.07
CA VAL A 132 9.88 -3.04 -6.22
C VAL A 132 8.69 -2.88 -7.16
N ASP A 133 7.47 -2.68 -6.64
CA ASP A 133 6.29 -2.39 -7.45
C ASP A 133 6.29 -0.91 -7.88
N VAL A 134 6.69 -0.64 -9.11
CA VAL A 134 6.78 0.73 -9.66
C VAL A 134 5.42 1.30 -10.09
N PHE A 135 4.35 0.49 -10.04
CA PHE A 135 2.96 0.88 -10.28
C PHE A 135 2.09 0.83 -9.02
N ASN A 136 2.67 0.66 -7.84
CA ASN A 136 1.97 0.49 -6.56
C ASN A 136 0.90 1.55 -6.21
N ASP A 137 0.96 2.72 -6.79
CA ASP A 137 0.00 3.80 -6.49
C ASP A 137 -1.24 3.77 -7.39
N TYR A 138 -1.28 2.93 -8.43
CA TYR A 138 -2.43 2.82 -9.34
C TYR A 138 -3.38 1.71 -8.88
N ASP A 139 -4.69 1.98 -8.97
CA ASP A 139 -5.70 1.05 -8.46
C ASP A 139 -5.95 -0.13 -9.41
N ASN A 140 -5.74 0.07 -10.72
CA ASN A 140 -6.02 -0.93 -11.75
C ASN A 140 -4.77 -1.61 -12.34
N VAL A 141 -3.57 -1.20 -11.93
CA VAL A 141 -2.28 -1.70 -12.45
C VAL A 141 -1.33 -1.94 -11.27
N GLY A 142 -0.54 -3.00 -11.34
CA GLY A 142 0.49 -3.32 -10.36
C GLY A 142 0.14 -4.51 -9.47
N LEU A 143 1.04 -4.82 -8.57
CA LEU A 143 1.08 -6.03 -7.75
C LEU A 143 -0.24 -6.34 -7.04
N GLY A 144 -0.91 -5.33 -6.49
CA GLY A 144 -2.16 -5.50 -5.73
C GLY A 144 -3.34 -6.08 -6.55
N ASN A 145 -3.24 -6.08 -7.88
CA ASN A 145 -4.28 -6.64 -8.76
C ASN A 145 -4.09 -8.14 -9.03
N LEU A 146 -2.86 -8.65 -8.90
CA LEU A 146 -2.52 -10.02 -9.29
C LEU A 146 -2.06 -10.90 -8.14
N MET A 147 -1.54 -10.32 -7.06
CA MET A 147 -0.99 -11.07 -5.92
C MET A 147 -1.79 -10.80 -4.67
N VAL A 148 -2.01 -11.83 -3.85
CA VAL A 148 -2.57 -11.67 -2.50
C VAL A 148 -1.53 -11.13 -1.52
N GLY A 149 -1.95 -10.68 -0.32
CA GLY A 149 -1.03 -10.26 0.76
C GLY A 149 -0.74 -8.76 0.83
N GLU A 150 -1.35 -7.92 -0.01
CA GLU A 150 -1.23 -6.45 0.06
C GLU A 150 -2.14 -5.84 1.12
N THR A 151 -2.04 -6.34 2.36
CA THR A 151 -3.00 -6.09 3.42
C THR A 151 -2.63 -4.94 4.34
N ARG A 152 -3.63 -4.17 4.69
CA ARG A 152 -3.65 -3.26 5.83
C ARG A 152 -4.67 -3.78 6.83
N ALA A 153 -4.18 -4.36 7.91
CA ALA A 153 -5.03 -5.01 8.91
C ALA A 153 -5.51 -4.03 9.98
N ASN A 154 -6.69 -4.32 10.55
CA ASN A 154 -7.18 -3.70 11.78
C ASN A 154 -6.54 -4.38 13.01
N ASN A 155 -6.69 -3.77 14.18
CA ASN A 155 -6.34 -4.37 15.49
C ASN A 155 -4.90 -4.89 15.54
N VAL A 156 -3.98 -4.16 14.91
CA VAL A 156 -2.57 -4.50 14.84
C VAL A 156 -1.84 -3.97 16.06
N ILE A 157 -1.02 -4.85 16.68
CA ILE A 157 0.07 -4.45 17.54
C ILE A 157 1.36 -4.80 16.81
N ALA A 158 2.16 -3.81 16.46
CA ALA A 158 3.39 -3.98 15.70
C ALA A 158 4.61 -3.43 16.44
N TYR A 159 5.70 -4.16 16.35
CA TYR A 159 7.02 -3.72 16.78
C TYR A 159 7.94 -3.55 15.58
N ARG A 160 8.66 -2.42 15.55
CA ARG A 160 9.73 -2.14 14.59
C ARG A 160 11.04 -1.91 15.34
N SER A 161 12.07 -2.71 15.04
CA SER A 161 13.38 -2.53 15.64
C SER A 161 14.01 -1.21 15.19
N PRO A 162 14.96 -0.66 15.98
CA PRO A 162 15.90 0.32 15.43
C PRO A 162 16.74 -0.37 14.35
N THR A 163 17.42 0.40 13.51
CA THR A 163 18.48 -0.14 12.66
C THR A 163 19.57 -0.76 13.54
N LEU A 164 19.90 -2.01 13.32
CA LEU A 164 20.89 -2.70 14.12
C LEU A 164 22.26 -2.03 13.98
N VAL A 165 22.94 -1.81 15.12
CA VAL A 165 24.23 -1.10 15.12
C VAL A 165 25.24 -1.85 14.26
N GLY A 166 25.77 -1.14 13.25
CA GLY A 166 26.77 -1.69 12.31
C GLY A 166 26.21 -2.55 11.17
N VAL A 167 24.89 -2.84 11.18
CA VAL A 167 24.21 -3.58 10.09
C VAL A 167 22.92 -2.86 9.74
N PRO A 168 22.72 -2.37 8.51
CA PRO A 168 21.52 -1.61 8.09
C PRO A 168 20.32 -2.54 7.86
N VAL A 169 19.99 -3.29 8.88
CA VAL A 169 18.88 -4.25 8.90
C VAL A 169 17.83 -3.78 9.90
N THR A 170 16.57 -3.80 9.49
CA THR A 170 15.40 -3.53 10.31
C THR A 170 14.52 -4.78 10.36
N PHE A 171 14.12 -5.18 11.56
CA PHE A 171 13.12 -6.21 11.80
C PHE A 171 11.79 -5.56 12.13
N MET A 172 10.68 -6.11 11.61
CA MET A 172 9.34 -5.73 12.01
C MET A 172 8.50 -6.98 12.24
N ALA A 173 7.69 -6.96 13.31
CA ALA A 173 6.73 -8.02 13.61
C ALA A 173 5.41 -7.40 14.05
N ALA A 174 4.31 -8.07 13.72
CA ALA A 174 2.97 -7.63 14.08
C ALA A 174 2.11 -8.83 14.47
N ALA A 175 1.25 -8.61 15.46
CA ALA A 175 0.10 -9.44 15.76
C ALA A 175 -1.16 -8.71 15.31
N VAL A 176 -2.02 -9.40 14.59
CA VAL A 176 -3.36 -8.95 14.20
C VAL A 176 -4.33 -9.67 15.13
N LEU A 177 -4.96 -8.89 16.02
CA LEU A 177 -5.82 -9.47 17.06
C LEU A 177 -7.19 -9.80 16.49
N SER A 178 -7.72 -10.97 16.82
CA SER A 178 -9.10 -11.35 16.52
C SER A 178 -10.07 -10.54 17.37
N GLU A 179 -11.17 -10.11 16.81
CA GLU A 179 -12.33 -9.61 17.55
C GLU A 179 -13.45 -10.63 17.44
N GLU A 180 -14.03 -11.04 18.59
CA GLU A 180 -15.32 -11.72 18.59
C GLU A 180 -16.38 -10.68 18.23
N ASP A 181 -16.89 -10.72 17.00
CA ASP A 181 -18.03 -9.90 16.63
C ASP A 181 -19.31 -10.57 17.18
N LYS A 182 -19.88 -9.98 18.24
CA LYS A 182 -21.12 -10.46 18.87
C LYS A 182 -22.37 -10.07 18.10
N ASP A 183 -22.22 -9.23 17.08
CA ASP A 183 -23.30 -8.79 16.20
C ASP A 183 -23.15 -9.45 14.82
N ALA A 184 -23.80 -10.60 14.65
CA ALA A 184 -23.73 -11.49 13.48
C ALA A 184 -24.17 -10.87 12.13
N ASP A 185 -24.45 -9.57 12.06
CA ASP A 185 -24.85 -8.87 10.83
C ASP A 185 -23.72 -8.16 10.10
N VAL A 186 -22.53 -8.08 10.70
CA VAL A 186 -21.33 -7.55 10.05
C VAL A 186 -20.21 -8.57 10.23
N ALA A 187 -20.18 -9.58 9.37
CA ALA A 187 -19.05 -10.49 9.31
C ALA A 187 -17.77 -9.66 9.11
N ASN A 188 -17.02 -9.46 10.18
CA ASN A 188 -15.65 -8.96 10.08
C ASN A 188 -14.82 -10.11 9.48
N THR A 189 -14.75 -10.13 8.16
CA THR A 189 -14.11 -11.18 7.37
C THR A 189 -12.58 -11.14 7.48
N ASP A 190 -12.02 -10.32 8.38
CA ASP A 190 -10.60 -10.06 8.44
C ASP A 190 -9.82 -11.14 9.22
N ILE A 191 -10.49 -11.95 10.07
CA ILE A 191 -9.83 -12.97 10.92
C ILE A 191 -10.79 -14.13 11.17
N ASP A 192 -10.26 -15.36 11.24
CA ASP A 192 -11.01 -16.52 11.74
C ASP A 192 -11.48 -16.29 13.16
N GLU A 193 -12.71 -16.68 13.47
CA GLU A 193 -13.24 -16.62 14.83
C GLU A 193 -12.28 -17.33 15.80
N GLY A 194 -11.64 -16.53 16.66
CA GLY A 194 -10.78 -17.01 17.73
C GLY A 194 -9.28 -17.20 17.42
N ALA A 195 -8.79 -16.95 16.21
CA ALA A 195 -7.37 -17.07 15.90
C ALA A 195 -6.71 -15.72 15.56
N ASN A 196 -5.56 -15.42 16.18
CA ASN A 196 -4.78 -14.23 15.85
C ASN A 196 -3.93 -14.46 14.59
N GLY A 197 -3.79 -13.41 13.77
CA GLY A 197 -2.85 -13.40 12.66
C GLY A 197 -1.49 -12.84 13.07
N TYR A 198 -0.44 -13.25 12.36
CA TYR A 198 0.93 -12.78 12.59
C TYR A 198 1.60 -12.39 11.30
N SER A 199 2.39 -11.33 11.34
CA SER A 199 3.20 -10.89 10.21
C SER A 199 4.59 -10.48 10.67
N ALA A 200 5.62 -10.80 9.87
CA ALA A 200 6.98 -10.41 10.17
C ALA A 200 7.74 -10.04 8.90
N SER A 201 8.74 -9.18 9.03
CA SER A 201 9.68 -8.87 7.95
C SER A 201 11.07 -8.54 8.48
N LEU A 202 12.06 -8.81 7.64
CA LEU A 202 13.44 -8.41 7.80
C LEU A 202 13.87 -7.67 6.55
N ALA A 203 14.41 -6.46 6.68
CA ALA A 203 14.82 -5.63 5.55
C ALA A 203 16.22 -5.05 5.75
N TYR A 204 17.04 -5.18 4.73
CA TYR A 204 18.33 -4.50 4.56
C TYR A 204 18.14 -3.36 3.57
N ASP A 205 18.55 -2.14 3.92
CA ASP A 205 18.48 -0.98 3.04
C ASP A 205 19.71 -0.08 3.23
N GLN A 206 20.65 -0.17 2.31
CA GLN A 206 21.85 0.66 2.33
C GLN A 206 22.47 0.83 0.94
N ASN A 207 23.03 2.00 0.67
CA ASN A 207 23.82 2.30 -0.53
C ASN A 207 23.11 1.98 -1.86
N GLY A 208 21.78 2.09 -1.89
CA GLY A 208 20.99 1.80 -3.08
C GLY A 208 20.67 0.31 -3.29
N VAL A 209 21.01 -0.54 -2.34
CA VAL A 209 20.60 -1.95 -2.31
C VAL A 209 19.55 -2.14 -1.24
N TYR A 210 18.38 -2.64 -1.65
CA TYR A 210 17.31 -3.07 -0.78
C TYR A 210 17.11 -4.57 -0.94
N LEU A 211 17.01 -5.30 0.16
CA LEU A 211 16.68 -6.72 0.20
C LEU A 211 15.73 -6.95 1.39
N ALA A 212 14.68 -7.71 1.18
CA ALA A 212 13.76 -8.02 2.27
C ALA A 212 13.17 -9.42 2.13
N ALA A 213 12.84 -9.99 3.30
CA ALA A 213 12.02 -11.17 3.44
C ALA A 213 10.79 -10.83 4.29
N GLY A 214 9.64 -11.35 3.94
CA GLY A 214 8.38 -11.18 4.66
C GLY A 214 7.68 -12.51 4.86
N TYR A 215 6.91 -12.62 5.94
CA TYR A 215 6.08 -13.77 6.26
C TYR A 215 4.76 -13.31 6.88
N ASP A 216 3.65 -13.85 6.38
CA ASP A 216 2.31 -13.71 6.94
C ASP A 216 1.79 -15.10 7.36
N ASN A 217 1.01 -15.14 8.45
CA ASN A 217 0.30 -16.32 8.90
C ASN A 217 -1.08 -15.92 9.39
N ASN A 218 -2.10 -16.59 8.91
CA ASN A 218 -3.50 -16.38 9.27
C ASN A 218 -3.96 -14.92 9.12
N ILE A 219 -3.59 -14.27 8.00
CA ILE A 219 -4.03 -12.91 7.68
C ILE A 219 -5.26 -13.02 6.76
N ARG A 220 -6.43 -13.18 7.34
CA ARG A 220 -7.68 -13.47 6.63
C ARG A 220 -8.15 -12.35 5.70
N SER A 221 -7.88 -11.09 6.04
CA SER A 221 -8.18 -9.96 5.14
C SER A 221 -7.45 -10.04 3.80
N SER A 222 -6.33 -10.76 3.74
CA SER A 222 -5.65 -11.09 2.49
C SER A 222 -5.96 -12.50 1.97
N LYS A 223 -6.91 -13.21 2.58
CA LYS A 223 -7.25 -14.61 2.26
C LYS A 223 -6.03 -15.54 2.35
N THR A 224 -5.15 -15.32 3.31
CA THR A 224 -3.88 -15.99 3.44
C THR A 224 -3.87 -16.85 4.69
N ASP A 225 -3.67 -18.16 4.57
CA ASP A 225 -3.31 -19.05 5.68
C ASP A 225 -1.83 -18.89 6.02
N SER A 226 -0.96 -18.92 5.00
CA SER A 226 0.43 -18.50 5.15
C SER A 226 0.98 -17.92 3.84
N ALA A 227 1.95 -17.01 3.95
CA ALA A 227 2.66 -16.49 2.79
C ALA A 227 4.10 -16.15 3.15
N TRP A 228 5.01 -16.33 2.20
CA TRP A 228 6.35 -15.79 2.30
C TRP A 228 6.71 -15.01 1.03
N ARG A 229 7.56 -14.00 1.20
CA ARG A 229 7.97 -13.07 0.15
C ARG A 229 9.45 -12.76 0.27
N LEU A 230 10.14 -12.76 -0.86
CA LEU A 230 11.47 -12.20 -1.01
C LEU A 230 11.39 -11.04 -2.00
N ALA A 231 11.96 -9.91 -1.66
CA ALA A 231 11.99 -8.73 -2.52
C ALA A 231 13.38 -8.09 -2.50
N GLY A 232 13.76 -7.52 -3.62
CA GLY A 232 15.01 -6.77 -3.70
C GLY A 232 14.99 -5.73 -4.80
N SER A 233 15.71 -4.62 -4.59
CA SER A 233 15.96 -3.63 -5.63
C SER A 233 17.34 -3.03 -5.53
N VAL A 234 17.85 -2.56 -6.66
CA VAL A 234 19.17 -1.94 -6.78
C VAL A 234 19.06 -0.64 -7.55
N ASP A 235 19.43 0.47 -6.90
CA ASP A 235 19.71 1.74 -7.57
C ASP A 235 21.13 1.66 -8.18
N MET A 236 21.18 1.40 -9.46
CA MET A 236 22.43 1.20 -10.19
C MET A 236 23.32 2.45 -10.22
N GLY A 237 22.74 3.64 -10.06
CA GLY A 237 23.53 4.86 -9.94
C GLY A 237 24.31 4.93 -8.63
N LYS A 238 23.73 4.45 -7.54
CA LYS A 238 24.40 4.44 -6.22
C LYS A 238 25.51 3.40 -6.11
N ILE A 239 25.47 2.36 -6.92
CA ILE A 239 26.55 1.35 -7.02
C ILE A 239 27.52 1.63 -8.20
N ASN A 240 27.48 2.85 -8.76
CA ASN A 240 28.36 3.33 -9.84
C ASN A 240 28.26 2.53 -11.16
N MET A 241 27.08 1.97 -11.49
CA MET A 241 26.84 1.27 -12.75
C MET A 241 26.11 2.17 -13.76
N VAL A 242 24.78 2.28 -13.65
CA VAL A 242 23.93 3.03 -14.59
C VAL A 242 23.19 4.14 -13.84
N PRO A 243 23.63 5.42 -13.94
CA PRO A 243 22.97 6.52 -13.25
C PRO A 243 21.48 6.65 -13.61
N GLY A 244 20.64 6.78 -12.58
CA GLY A 244 19.18 6.97 -12.75
C GLY A 244 18.39 5.69 -13.02
N PHE A 245 19.03 4.52 -13.09
CA PHE A 245 18.34 3.26 -13.32
C PHE A 245 18.21 2.46 -12.02
N THR A 246 16.97 2.04 -11.71
CA THR A 246 16.64 1.15 -10.59
C THR A 246 15.99 -0.10 -11.14
N LEU A 247 16.47 -1.25 -10.72
CA LEU A 247 15.86 -2.56 -10.97
C LEU A 247 15.24 -3.10 -9.69
N GLY A 248 14.13 -3.82 -9.82
CA GLY A 248 13.46 -4.51 -8.73
C GLY A 248 13.03 -5.91 -9.15
N ALA A 249 13.01 -6.84 -8.19
CA ALA A 249 12.44 -8.17 -8.33
C ALA A 249 11.80 -8.62 -7.03
N LEU A 250 10.75 -9.44 -7.15
CA LEU A 250 10.03 -10.02 -6.02
C LEU A 250 9.58 -11.43 -6.40
N TYR A 251 9.65 -12.34 -5.44
CA TYR A 251 9.01 -13.65 -5.50
C TYR A 251 8.16 -13.88 -4.25
N GLN A 252 7.00 -14.49 -4.44
CA GLN A 252 6.05 -14.78 -3.38
C GLN A 252 5.42 -16.14 -3.60
N GLU A 253 5.17 -16.84 -2.50
CA GLU A 253 4.33 -18.04 -2.47
C GLU A 253 3.32 -17.90 -1.33
N THR A 254 2.06 -18.20 -1.62
CA THR A 254 0.94 -17.99 -0.71
C THR A 254 0.06 -19.23 -0.68
N ASP A 255 -0.12 -19.77 0.51
CA ASP A 255 -1.18 -20.71 0.83
C ASP A 255 -2.46 -19.90 1.03
N VAL A 256 -3.38 -20.02 0.05
CA VAL A 256 -4.60 -19.23 0.03
C VAL A 256 -5.68 -19.93 0.84
N ALA A 257 -6.23 -19.23 1.81
CA ALA A 257 -7.23 -19.76 2.74
C ALA A 257 -8.41 -20.41 1.99
N ASP A 258 -8.79 -21.61 2.45
CA ASP A 258 -9.90 -22.40 1.92
C ASP A 258 -9.72 -22.82 0.42
N LYS A 259 -8.47 -22.93 -0.04
CA LYS A 259 -8.10 -23.35 -1.38
C LYS A 259 -7.17 -24.56 -1.35
N SER A 260 -7.07 -25.27 -2.49
CA SER A 260 -6.24 -26.46 -2.63
C SER A 260 -4.88 -26.21 -3.26
N GLU A 261 -4.70 -25.05 -3.88
CA GLU A 261 -3.50 -24.72 -4.62
C GLU A 261 -2.82 -23.49 -4.02
N ASP A 262 -1.50 -23.52 -3.97
CA ASP A 262 -0.69 -22.36 -3.60
C ASP A 262 -0.62 -21.38 -4.78
N GLU A 263 -0.81 -20.09 -4.50
CA GLU A 263 -0.50 -19.03 -5.45
C GLU A 263 1.01 -18.78 -5.46
N LYS A 264 1.65 -18.83 -6.65
CA LYS A 264 3.07 -18.52 -6.84
C LYS A 264 3.21 -17.36 -7.79
N SER A 265 3.88 -16.32 -7.32
CA SER A 265 3.97 -15.08 -8.08
C SER A 265 5.39 -14.53 -8.11
N TRP A 266 5.75 -13.91 -9.24
CA TRP A 266 6.97 -13.14 -9.33
C TRP A 266 6.76 -11.84 -10.09
N LEU A 267 7.58 -10.86 -9.76
CA LEU A 267 7.55 -9.54 -10.37
C LEU A 267 8.98 -9.10 -10.68
N VAL A 268 9.15 -8.50 -11.86
CA VAL A 268 10.37 -7.77 -12.23
C VAL A 268 9.98 -6.37 -12.68
N SER A 269 10.71 -5.37 -12.21
CA SER A 269 10.44 -3.98 -12.55
C SER A 269 11.72 -3.20 -12.85
N GLY A 270 11.57 -2.13 -13.61
CA GLY A 270 12.63 -1.18 -13.88
C GLY A 270 12.09 0.23 -13.94
N LYS A 271 12.86 1.18 -13.42
CA LYS A 271 12.60 2.62 -13.55
C LYS A 271 13.87 3.33 -13.95
N TYR A 272 13.78 4.16 -15.00
CA TYR A 272 14.91 4.94 -15.49
C TYR A 272 14.57 6.44 -15.52
N LYS A 273 15.31 7.22 -14.75
CA LYS A 273 15.29 8.68 -14.80
C LYS A 273 16.23 9.14 -15.92
N ILE A 274 15.67 9.81 -16.92
CA ILE A 274 16.39 10.18 -18.12
C ILE A 274 17.30 11.40 -17.87
N GLY A 275 18.54 11.13 -17.46
CA GLY A 275 19.57 12.17 -17.25
C GLY A 275 19.07 13.35 -16.41
N ALA A 276 19.38 14.57 -16.87
CA ALA A 276 18.95 15.82 -16.24
C ALA A 276 17.55 16.29 -16.69
N THR A 277 16.81 15.48 -17.46
CA THR A 277 15.46 15.82 -17.92
C THR A 277 14.41 15.61 -16.81
N PRO A 278 13.22 16.21 -16.93
CA PRO A 278 12.12 15.95 -16.01
C PRO A 278 11.45 14.59 -16.19
N TRP A 279 11.88 13.78 -17.16
CA TRP A 279 11.26 12.50 -17.53
C TRP A 279 11.87 11.31 -16.80
N ALA A 280 10.99 10.40 -16.44
CA ALA A 280 11.35 9.04 -16.07
C ALA A 280 10.42 8.06 -16.79
N VAL A 281 10.93 6.89 -17.16
CA VAL A 281 10.15 5.79 -17.71
C VAL A 281 10.21 4.60 -16.76
N LYS A 282 9.17 3.77 -16.77
CA LYS A 282 9.08 2.57 -15.92
C LYS A 282 8.41 1.43 -16.68
N ALA A 283 8.80 0.23 -16.33
CA ALA A 283 8.22 -1.01 -16.84
C ALA A 283 8.13 -2.03 -15.71
N GLN A 284 7.13 -2.90 -15.80
CA GLN A 284 6.91 -3.98 -14.85
C GLN A 284 6.30 -5.16 -15.56
N TYR A 285 6.71 -6.35 -15.14
CA TYR A 285 6.10 -7.62 -15.51
C TYR A 285 5.77 -8.39 -14.23
N ILE A 286 4.56 -8.92 -14.18
CA ILE A 286 4.09 -9.79 -13.09
C ILE A 286 3.59 -11.09 -13.73
N ASP A 287 3.85 -12.21 -13.06
CA ASP A 287 3.34 -13.51 -13.41
C ASP A 287 2.87 -14.20 -12.13
N THR A 288 1.67 -14.72 -12.14
CA THR A 288 1.03 -15.37 -11.01
C THR A 288 0.38 -16.66 -11.48
N SER A 289 0.85 -17.78 -10.94
CA SER A 289 0.26 -19.09 -11.17
C SER A 289 -0.72 -19.44 -10.05
N ASN A 290 -1.79 -20.14 -10.40
CA ASN A 290 -2.89 -20.53 -9.48
C ASN A 290 -3.45 -19.34 -8.71
N ARG A 291 -3.69 -18.24 -9.38
CA ARG A 291 -4.15 -16.98 -8.78
C ARG A 291 -5.35 -17.20 -7.86
N SER A 292 -5.27 -16.65 -6.64
CA SER A 292 -6.26 -16.82 -5.57
C SER A 292 -6.47 -18.29 -5.17
N GLY A 293 -5.46 -19.15 -5.30
CA GLY A 293 -5.48 -20.57 -4.97
C GLY A 293 -6.39 -21.42 -5.86
N VAL A 294 -6.67 -20.95 -7.06
CA VAL A 294 -7.48 -21.67 -8.05
C VAL A 294 -6.57 -22.30 -9.09
N LYS A 295 -6.64 -23.61 -9.21
CA LYS A 295 -5.84 -24.39 -10.16
C LYS A 295 -6.01 -23.89 -11.60
N ASP A 296 -4.90 -23.76 -12.31
CA ASP A 296 -4.84 -23.34 -13.71
C ASP A 296 -5.50 -21.95 -13.97
N ASN A 297 -5.62 -21.11 -12.95
CA ASN A 297 -6.05 -19.72 -13.04
C ASN A 297 -4.81 -18.83 -13.00
N ASP A 298 -4.04 -18.84 -14.07
CA ASP A 298 -2.82 -18.06 -14.17
C ASP A 298 -3.12 -16.64 -14.66
N ALA A 299 -2.30 -15.69 -14.26
CA ALA A 299 -2.45 -14.31 -14.69
C ALA A 299 -1.10 -13.65 -14.90
N THR A 300 -1.02 -12.80 -15.94
CA THR A 300 0.17 -12.00 -16.22
C THR A 300 -0.19 -10.53 -16.38
N GLU A 301 0.75 -9.64 -16.03
CA GLU A 301 0.64 -8.21 -16.30
C GLU A 301 1.94 -7.71 -16.95
N VAL A 302 1.80 -6.99 -18.05
CA VAL A 302 2.86 -6.14 -18.60
C VAL A 302 2.41 -4.69 -18.46
N ALA A 303 3.18 -3.86 -17.75
CA ALA A 303 2.87 -2.45 -17.58
C ALA A 303 4.06 -1.56 -18.00
N LEU A 304 3.76 -0.49 -18.72
CA LEU A 304 4.71 0.53 -19.14
C LEU A 304 4.21 1.91 -18.68
N GLY A 305 5.11 2.78 -18.29
CA GLY A 305 4.72 4.13 -17.85
C GLY A 305 5.80 5.18 -18.08
N ALA A 306 5.36 6.43 -18.12
CA ALA A 306 6.19 7.60 -18.13
C ALA A 306 5.72 8.60 -17.07
N GLU A 307 6.67 9.22 -16.38
CA GLU A 307 6.45 10.29 -15.41
C GLU A 307 7.13 11.56 -15.88
N TYR A 308 6.44 12.69 -15.78
CA TYR A 308 7.00 14.01 -16.04
C TYR A 308 6.95 14.85 -14.76
N THR A 309 8.11 15.18 -14.21
CA THR A 309 8.21 16.03 -13.01
C THR A 309 8.04 17.49 -13.38
N ILE A 310 6.88 18.07 -13.05
CA ILE A 310 6.56 19.47 -13.29
C ILE A 310 7.27 20.35 -12.25
N ASN A 311 7.17 19.96 -10.97
CA ASN A 311 7.88 20.57 -9.85
C ASN A 311 8.02 19.55 -8.71
N LYS A 312 8.50 19.98 -7.52
CA LYS A 312 8.71 19.09 -6.36
C LYS A 312 7.43 18.41 -5.86
N ALA A 313 6.28 19.04 -6.04
CA ALA A 313 4.97 18.56 -5.55
C ALA A 313 4.12 17.91 -6.65
N THR A 314 4.41 18.19 -7.93
CA THR A 314 3.50 17.87 -9.04
C THR A 314 4.19 17.02 -10.11
N LYS A 315 3.52 15.93 -10.51
CA LYS A 315 3.94 15.05 -11.61
C LYS A 315 2.79 14.78 -12.57
N GLY A 316 3.11 14.69 -13.85
CA GLY A 316 2.24 14.09 -14.86
C GLY A 316 2.58 12.60 -15.02
N HIS A 317 1.58 11.80 -15.32
CA HIS A 317 1.68 10.34 -15.51
C HIS A 317 1.02 9.92 -16.81
N LEU A 318 1.66 9.01 -17.54
CA LEU A 318 1.09 8.25 -18.65
C LEU A 318 1.45 6.78 -18.44
N TYR A 319 0.52 5.87 -18.71
CA TYR A 319 0.77 4.44 -18.58
C TYR A 319 -0.16 3.62 -19.48
N ALA A 320 0.29 2.41 -19.76
CA ALA A 320 -0.50 1.38 -20.40
C ALA A 320 -0.17 0.03 -19.74
N ALA A 321 -1.16 -0.83 -19.63
CA ALA A 321 -0.99 -2.18 -19.13
C ALA A 321 -1.85 -3.17 -19.91
N GLN A 322 -1.34 -4.38 -20.06
CA GLN A 322 -2.06 -5.55 -20.51
C GLN A 322 -2.06 -6.55 -19.37
N ILE A 323 -3.24 -7.02 -18.99
CA ILE A 323 -3.45 -8.04 -17.97
C ILE A 323 -4.20 -9.19 -18.60
N ASP A 324 -3.57 -10.36 -18.65
CA ASP A 324 -4.17 -11.57 -19.16
C ASP A 324 -4.48 -12.49 -17.98
N THR A 325 -5.71 -12.96 -17.86
CA THR A 325 -6.12 -13.93 -16.86
C THR A 325 -6.76 -15.11 -17.56
N ASP A 326 -6.18 -16.29 -17.35
CA ASP A 326 -6.62 -17.53 -18.00
C ASP A 326 -8.07 -17.82 -17.68
N ASN A 327 -8.83 -18.16 -18.72
CA ASN A 327 -10.25 -18.51 -18.64
C ASN A 327 -11.17 -17.44 -18.03
N VAL A 328 -10.67 -16.22 -17.79
CA VAL A 328 -11.42 -15.11 -17.18
C VAL A 328 -11.53 -13.93 -18.14
N SER A 329 -10.42 -13.26 -18.45
CA SER A 329 -10.44 -12.08 -19.33
C SER A 329 -9.06 -11.63 -19.75
N ASP A 330 -9.00 -10.92 -20.88
CA ASP A 330 -7.89 -10.05 -21.26
C ASP A 330 -8.28 -8.61 -21.04
N LYS A 331 -7.45 -7.84 -20.36
CA LYS A 331 -7.72 -6.45 -20.03
C LYS A 331 -6.60 -5.55 -20.54
N THR A 332 -6.96 -4.56 -21.35
CA THR A 332 -6.07 -3.48 -21.80
C THR A 332 -6.45 -2.20 -21.07
N ILE A 333 -5.46 -1.53 -20.46
CA ILE A 333 -5.64 -0.27 -19.76
C ILE A 333 -4.71 0.76 -20.36
N VAL A 334 -5.23 1.96 -20.66
CA VAL A 334 -4.44 3.13 -21.00
C VAL A 334 -4.89 4.29 -20.14
N GLY A 335 -3.96 4.91 -19.44
CA GLY A 335 -4.27 5.97 -18.50
C GLY A 335 -3.27 7.12 -18.51
N GLY A 336 -3.74 8.27 -18.05
CA GLY A 336 -2.90 9.44 -17.84
C GLY A 336 -3.54 10.45 -16.90
N GLY A 337 -2.72 11.18 -16.15
CA GLY A 337 -3.23 12.12 -15.17
C GLY A 337 -2.17 12.89 -14.41
N LEU A 338 -2.58 13.46 -13.28
CA LEU A 338 -1.74 14.31 -12.45
C LEU A 338 -1.69 13.81 -11.01
N GLU A 339 -0.50 13.87 -10.44
CA GLU A 339 -0.22 13.71 -9.02
C GLU A 339 0.16 15.06 -8.41
N TYR A 340 -0.45 15.39 -7.27
CA TYR A 340 -0.05 16.52 -6.44
C TYR A 340 0.13 16.05 -4.99
N LYS A 341 1.29 16.39 -4.40
CA LYS A 341 1.63 16.12 -2.99
C LYS A 341 1.72 17.43 -2.21
N PHE A 342 1.21 17.45 -1.00
CA PHE A 342 1.22 18.61 -0.09
C PHE A 342 1.56 18.21 1.34
#